data_85ca6d9f74285947921d79d8ddd1ede2
#
_entry.id   85ca6d9f74285947921d79d8ddd1ede2
#
_cell.length_a   1.000
_cell.length_b   1.000
_cell.length_c   1.000
_cell.angle_alpha   90.00
_cell.angle_beta   90.00
_cell.angle_gamma   90.00
#
_symmetry.space_group_name_H-M   'P 1'
#
loop_
_entity.id
_entity.type
_entity.pdbx_description
1 polymer ?
#
loop_
_entity_poly.entity_id
_entity_poly.type
_entity_poly.pdbx_seq_one_letter_code
_entity_poly.pdbx_strand_id
1 'polypeptide(L)'
;MSSETATINDLLEDSVTQMKRLHTLVSRKKNEEQQAKNDVNYRKLVHTATQLSAAVHYAQITFEFPYQPQALLLDVLGDLQSMALKGNVNVDSNSQANKKIKLIQNQISKEWANFYPELVSSTTNTLQIIRRIDPVHINKCLIDIGRASAWQNDDSDLQRLKILSSALSESNTLIKQLKLDQDVTKFLAKVSSNKATLDDLTEKIVKWIHQEGLSDRISISFK
;
A
#
# COMPACT_ATOMS: atom_id res chain seq x y z
N MET A 1 50.37 -56.16 32.04
CA MET A 1 49.98 -55.47 30.76
C MET A 1 48.49 -55.43 30.47
N SER A 2 47.60 -56.05 31.26
CA SER A 2 46.13 -56.06 30.98
C SER A 2 45.34 -54.89 31.58
N SER A 3 45.87 -54.12 32.51
CA SER A 3 45.07 -53.01 33.16
C SER A 3 45.09 -51.71 32.38
N GLU A 4 46.16 -51.43 31.62
CA GLU A 4 46.22 -50.17 30.83
C GLU A 4 45.33 -50.18 29.57
N THR A 5 45.19 -51.38 28.95
CA THR A 5 44.33 -51.52 27.76
C THR A 5 42.83 -51.42 28.10
N ALA A 6 42.43 -51.91 29.30
CA ALA A 6 41.05 -51.73 29.79
C ALA A 6 40.72 -50.26 30.04
N THR A 7 41.64 -49.50 30.66
CA THR A 7 41.44 -48.05 30.94
C THR A 7 41.41 -47.20 29.68
N ILE A 8 42.13 -47.53 28.62
CA ILE A 8 42.08 -46.81 27.33
C ILE A 8 40.74 -47.06 26.63
N ASN A 9 40.23 -48.28 26.63
CA ASN A 9 38.93 -48.60 26.05
C ASN A 9 37.79 -47.88 26.79
N ASP A 10 37.83 -47.84 28.13
CA ASP A 10 36.86 -47.13 28.95
C ASP A 10 36.86 -45.61 28.63
N LEU A 11 38.03 -44.99 28.47
CA LEU A 11 38.18 -43.60 28.09
C LEU A 11 37.66 -43.33 26.66
N LEU A 12 37.85 -44.25 25.72
CA LEU A 12 37.32 -44.15 24.36
C LEU A 12 35.78 -44.25 24.35
N GLU A 13 35.20 -45.20 25.09
CA GLU A 13 33.75 -45.37 25.22
C GLU A 13 33.10 -44.11 25.87
N ASP A 14 33.72 -43.55 26.91
CA ASP A 14 33.23 -42.33 27.53
C ASP A 14 33.31 -41.13 26.58
N SER A 15 34.43 -41.01 25.83
CA SER A 15 34.58 -39.96 24.81
C SER A 15 33.55 -40.08 23.67
N VAL A 16 33.28 -41.29 23.18
CA VAL A 16 32.21 -41.53 22.18
C VAL A 16 30.85 -41.21 22.73
N THR A 17 30.58 -41.53 23.98
CA THR A 17 29.32 -41.22 24.66
C THR A 17 29.14 -39.72 24.84
N GLN A 18 30.18 -39.00 25.24
CA GLN A 18 30.16 -37.52 25.35
C GLN A 18 29.98 -36.88 23.98
N MET A 19 30.63 -37.33 22.89
CA MET A 19 30.40 -36.83 21.54
C MET A 19 28.95 -37.06 21.08
N LYS A 20 28.35 -38.20 21.32
CA LYS A 20 26.94 -38.48 21.00
C LYS A 20 26.02 -37.52 21.75
N ARG A 21 26.27 -37.28 23.06
CA ARG A 21 25.48 -36.30 23.83
C ARG A 21 25.61 -34.88 23.28
N LEU A 22 26.82 -34.42 22.98
CA LEU A 22 27.09 -33.13 22.36
C LEU A 22 26.37 -32.97 21.01
N HIS A 23 26.48 -34.01 20.14
CA HIS A 23 25.79 -34.02 18.86
C HIS A 23 24.26 -33.89 19.02
N THR A 24 23.68 -34.61 19.99
CA THR A 24 22.26 -34.56 20.28
C THR A 24 21.85 -33.16 20.78
N LEU A 25 22.65 -32.54 21.66
CA LEU A 25 22.39 -31.18 22.17
C LEU A 25 22.49 -30.12 21.05
N VAL A 26 23.51 -30.21 20.19
CA VAL A 26 23.69 -29.30 19.05
C VAL A 26 22.52 -29.45 18.07
N SER A 27 22.11 -30.67 17.77
CA SER A 27 20.96 -30.92 16.88
C SER A 27 19.66 -30.40 17.45
N ARG A 28 19.43 -30.58 18.76
CA ARG A 28 18.26 -30.04 19.44
C ARG A 28 18.25 -28.51 19.40
N LYS A 29 19.36 -27.87 19.73
CA LYS A 29 19.48 -26.40 19.65
C LYS A 29 19.20 -25.85 18.25
N LYS A 30 19.78 -26.52 17.21
CA LYS A 30 19.53 -26.15 15.81
C LYS A 30 18.06 -26.28 15.42
N ASN A 31 17.38 -27.34 15.88
CA ASN A 31 15.96 -27.53 15.63
C ASN A 31 15.10 -26.45 16.34
N GLU A 32 15.42 -26.12 17.59
CA GLU A 32 14.75 -25.06 18.35
C GLU A 32 14.91 -23.69 17.64
N GLU A 33 16.13 -23.36 17.18
CA GLU A 33 16.40 -22.13 16.41
C GLU A 33 15.64 -22.11 15.08
N GLN A 34 15.56 -23.25 14.38
CA GLN A 34 14.80 -23.34 13.13
C GLN A 34 13.30 -23.18 13.37
N GLN A 35 12.77 -23.79 14.44
CA GLN A 35 11.35 -23.63 14.79
C GLN A 35 11.05 -22.18 15.15
N ALA A 36 11.89 -21.50 15.93
CA ALA A 36 11.72 -20.09 16.25
C ALA A 36 11.69 -19.20 14.98
N LYS A 37 12.54 -19.48 14.00
CA LYS A 37 12.53 -18.78 12.70
C LYS A 37 11.23 -19.04 11.93
N ASN A 38 10.75 -20.28 11.92
CA ASN A 38 9.49 -20.63 11.25
C ASN A 38 8.31 -19.91 11.90
N ASP A 39 8.27 -19.81 13.22
CA ASP A 39 7.21 -19.10 13.95
C ASP A 39 7.22 -17.59 13.67
N VAL A 40 8.40 -16.97 13.57
CA VAL A 40 8.53 -15.56 13.17
C VAL A 40 8.02 -15.35 11.75
N ASN A 41 8.40 -16.21 10.80
CA ASN A 41 7.93 -16.11 9.42
C ASN A 41 6.43 -16.32 9.32
N TYR A 42 5.89 -17.29 10.05
CA TYR A 42 4.45 -17.53 10.13
C TYR A 42 3.70 -16.27 10.59
N ARG A 43 4.14 -15.65 11.70
CA ARG A 43 3.52 -14.41 12.22
C ARG A 43 3.55 -13.29 11.20
N LYS A 44 4.66 -13.14 10.44
CA LYS A 44 4.75 -12.16 9.35
C LYS A 44 3.73 -12.44 8.25
N LEU A 45 3.55 -13.70 7.85
CA LEU A 45 2.57 -14.08 6.83
C LEU A 45 1.14 -13.78 7.26
N VAL A 46 0.79 -14.12 8.51
CA VAL A 46 -0.53 -13.79 9.09
C VAL A 46 -0.75 -12.27 9.08
N HIS A 47 0.23 -11.51 9.55
CA HIS A 47 0.17 -10.05 9.56
C HIS A 47 -0.03 -9.48 8.15
N THR A 48 0.79 -9.91 7.18
CA THR A 48 0.69 -9.46 5.79
C THR A 48 -0.68 -9.79 5.18
N ALA A 49 -1.18 -11.02 5.36
CA ALA A 49 -2.48 -11.41 4.83
C ALA A 49 -3.62 -10.58 5.45
N THR A 50 -3.55 -10.30 6.75
CA THR A 50 -4.55 -9.48 7.47
C THR A 50 -4.52 -8.03 7.00
N GLN A 51 -3.34 -7.41 6.88
CA GLN A 51 -3.20 -6.04 6.39
C GLN A 51 -3.69 -5.91 4.94
N LEU A 52 -3.32 -6.86 4.09
CA LEU A 52 -3.77 -6.90 2.71
C LEU A 52 -5.29 -7.00 2.61
N SER A 53 -5.91 -7.88 3.40
CA SER A 53 -7.37 -8.01 3.47
C SER A 53 -8.05 -6.71 3.91
N ALA A 54 -7.52 -6.06 4.95
CA ALA A 54 -8.06 -4.78 5.44
C ALA A 54 -7.94 -3.67 4.40
N ALA A 55 -6.80 -3.57 3.71
CA ALA A 55 -6.58 -2.55 2.68
C ALA A 55 -7.50 -2.75 1.47
N VAL A 56 -7.64 -3.99 0.97
CA VAL A 56 -8.55 -4.32 -0.13
C VAL A 56 -9.99 -4.04 0.24
N HIS A 57 -10.43 -4.46 1.42
CA HIS A 57 -11.79 -4.21 1.90
C HIS A 57 -12.09 -2.71 1.98
N TYR A 58 -11.14 -1.92 2.50
CA TYR A 58 -11.26 -0.47 2.53
C TYR A 58 -11.39 0.13 1.12
N ALA A 59 -10.55 -0.31 0.17
CA ALA A 59 -10.59 0.16 -1.21
C ALA A 59 -11.94 -0.14 -1.89
N GLN A 60 -12.50 -1.33 -1.63
CA GLN A 60 -13.80 -1.74 -2.17
C GLN A 60 -14.95 -0.90 -1.64
N ILE A 61 -15.01 -0.68 -0.32
CA ILE A 61 -16.10 0.10 0.29
C ILE A 61 -15.97 1.60 -0.06
N THR A 62 -14.75 2.13 -0.07
CA THR A 62 -14.53 3.57 -0.18
C THR A 62 -14.48 4.05 -1.62
N PHE A 63 -13.92 3.25 -2.54
CA PHE A 63 -13.67 3.63 -3.93
C PHE A 63 -14.41 2.75 -4.94
N GLU A 64 -15.18 1.76 -4.48
CA GLU A 64 -15.83 0.76 -5.35
C GLU A 64 -14.82 -0.04 -6.18
N PHE A 65 -13.64 -0.31 -5.60
CA PHE A 65 -12.58 -1.07 -6.27
C PHE A 65 -13.10 -2.44 -6.72
N PRO A 66 -13.12 -2.76 -8.03
CA PRO A 66 -13.90 -3.88 -8.56
C PRO A 66 -13.26 -5.24 -8.30
N TYR A 67 -11.95 -5.31 -7.98
CA TYR A 67 -11.26 -6.57 -7.77
C TYR A 67 -11.62 -7.21 -6.43
N GLN A 68 -12.01 -8.47 -6.46
CA GLN A 68 -12.55 -9.20 -5.30
C GLN A 68 -11.68 -10.43 -4.94
N PRO A 69 -10.52 -10.23 -4.27
CA PRO A 69 -9.64 -11.34 -3.87
C PRO A 69 -10.08 -12.05 -2.58
N GLN A 70 -11.28 -11.73 -2.02
CA GLN A 70 -11.70 -12.21 -0.70
C GLN A 70 -11.65 -13.73 -0.56
N ALA A 71 -12.13 -14.46 -1.57
CA ALA A 71 -12.10 -15.93 -1.53
C ALA A 71 -10.67 -16.48 -1.44
N LEU A 72 -9.73 -15.87 -2.18
CA LEU A 72 -8.32 -16.24 -2.15
C LEU A 72 -7.65 -15.86 -0.84
N LEU A 73 -7.98 -14.69 -0.28
CA LEU A 73 -7.46 -14.24 1.02
C LEU A 73 -7.98 -15.09 2.17
N LEU A 74 -9.27 -15.47 2.14
CA LEU A 74 -9.87 -16.38 3.11
C LEU A 74 -9.26 -17.79 3.03
N ASP A 75 -8.98 -18.30 1.82
CA ASP A 75 -8.28 -19.56 1.63
C ASP A 75 -6.88 -19.53 2.27
N VAL A 76 -6.11 -18.49 2.02
CA VAL A 76 -4.79 -18.31 2.63
C VAL A 76 -4.86 -18.19 4.15
N LEU A 77 -5.80 -17.41 4.68
CA LEU A 77 -5.98 -17.26 6.13
C LEU A 77 -6.43 -18.57 6.77
N GLY A 78 -7.30 -19.34 6.11
CA GLY A 78 -7.72 -20.67 6.53
C GLY A 78 -6.55 -21.68 6.53
N ASP A 79 -5.71 -21.66 5.51
CA ASP A 79 -4.48 -22.45 5.45
C ASP A 79 -3.55 -22.12 6.63
N LEU A 80 -3.28 -20.84 6.86
CA LEU A 80 -2.44 -20.37 7.96
C LEU A 80 -3.01 -20.79 9.33
N GLN A 81 -4.32 -20.66 9.52
CA GLN A 81 -4.99 -21.13 10.75
C GLN A 81 -4.85 -22.65 10.92
N SER A 82 -5.07 -23.42 9.85
CA SER A 82 -4.90 -24.88 9.87
C SER A 82 -3.47 -25.31 10.20
N MET A 83 -2.47 -24.60 9.67
CA MET A 83 -1.06 -24.83 9.99
C MET A 83 -0.78 -24.66 11.49
N ALA A 84 -1.31 -23.61 12.11
CA ALA A 84 -1.16 -23.37 13.54
C ALA A 84 -1.85 -24.44 14.39
N LEU A 85 -3.10 -24.77 14.07
CA LEU A 85 -3.89 -25.75 14.83
C LEU A 85 -3.28 -27.16 14.77
N LYS A 86 -2.70 -27.53 13.64
CA LYS A 86 -2.04 -28.84 13.44
C LYS A 86 -0.59 -28.89 13.93
N GLY A 87 -0.03 -27.77 14.42
CA GLY A 87 1.37 -27.66 14.78
C GLY A 87 2.33 -27.86 13.59
N ASN A 88 1.86 -27.63 12.36
CA ASN A 88 2.60 -27.87 11.13
C ASN A 88 3.22 -26.58 10.54
N VAL A 89 3.75 -25.73 11.42
CA VAL A 89 4.45 -24.50 11.02
C VAL A 89 5.90 -24.86 10.69
N ASN A 90 6.21 -25.06 9.42
CA ASN A 90 7.52 -25.42 8.93
C ASN A 90 7.95 -24.58 7.71
N VAL A 91 9.13 -24.81 7.18
CA VAL A 91 9.70 -24.06 6.04
C VAL A 91 8.82 -24.19 4.80
N ASP A 92 8.37 -25.41 4.48
CA ASP A 92 7.63 -25.69 3.25
C ASP A 92 6.25 -25.07 3.29
N SER A 93 5.52 -25.22 4.40
CA SER A 93 4.19 -24.64 4.57
C SER A 93 4.24 -23.11 4.56
N ASN A 94 5.21 -22.47 5.22
CA ASN A 94 5.45 -21.03 5.15
C ASN A 94 5.78 -20.58 3.72
N SER A 95 6.58 -21.34 2.98
CA SER A 95 6.93 -21.03 1.59
C SER A 95 5.71 -21.09 0.67
N GLN A 96 4.84 -22.09 0.82
CA GLN A 96 3.60 -22.21 0.04
C GLN A 96 2.64 -21.05 0.32
N ALA A 97 2.40 -20.72 1.59
CA ALA A 97 1.57 -19.60 1.97
C ALA A 97 2.12 -18.27 1.42
N ASN A 98 3.43 -18.06 1.52
CA ASN A 98 4.08 -16.87 0.97
C ASN A 98 3.91 -16.74 -0.56
N LYS A 99 4.02 -17.86 -1.30
CA LYS A 99 3.77 -17.86 -2.75
C LYS A 99 2.34 -17.45 -3.08
N LYS A 100 1.34 -17.99 -2.37
CA LYS A 100 -0.07 -17.59 -2.54
C LYS A 100 -0.27 -16.09 -2.26
N ILE A 101 0.26 -15.58 -1.14
CA ILE A 101 0.16 -14.16 -0.79
C ILE A 101 0.78 -13.28 -1.88
N LYS A 102 1.98 -13.61 -2.37
CA LYS A 102 2.64 -12.85 -3.45
C LYS A 102 1.85 -12.83 -4.76
N LEU A 103 1.21 -13.93 -5.12
CA LEU A 103 0.34 -13.97 -6.30
C LEU A 103 -0.84 -13.00 -6.14
N ILE A 104 -1.48 -12.99 -4.97
CA ILE A 104 -2.59 -12.08 -4.66
C ILE A 104 -2.09 -10.62 -4.68
N GLN A 105 -0.96 -10.33 -4.05
CA GLN A 105 -0.34 -9.00 -4.04
C GLN A 105 -0.06 -8.48 -5.46
N ASN A 106 0.53 -9.31 -6.31
CA ASN A 106 0.81 -8.94 -7.70
C ASN A 106 -0.47 -8.64 -8.49
N GLN A 107 -1.51 -9.44 -8.28
CA GLN A 107 -2.78 -9.22 -8.95
C GLN A 107 -3.45 -7.93 -8.46
N ILE A 108 -3.47 -7.68 -7.15
CA ILE A 108 -4.00 -6.43 -6.58
C ILE A 108 -3.25 -5.22 -7.16
N SER A 109 -1.91 -5.27 -7.18
CA SER A 109 -1.09 -4.17 -7.74
C SER A 109 -1.43 -3.89 -9.19
N LYS A 110 -1.65 -4.94 -9.99
CA LYS A 110 -2.03 -4.82 -11.41
C LYS A 110 -3.42 -4.21 -11.55
N GLU A 111 -4.41 -4.72 -10.84
CA GLU A 111 -5.78 -4.22 -10.92
C GLU A 111 -5.88 -2.79 -10.38
N TRP A 112 -5.14 -2.45 -9.32
CA TRP A 112 -5.07 -1.10 -8.80
C TRP A 112 -4.45 -0.12 -9.80
N ALA A 113 -3.37 -0.51 -10.47
CA ALA A 113 -2.72 0.31 -11.50
C ALA A 113 -3.64 0.65 -12.67
N ASN A 114 -4.58 -0.23 -13.00
CA ASN A 114 -5.60 0.02 -14.01
C ASN A 114 -6.74 0.92 -13.48
N PHE A 115 -7.19 0.68 -12.26
CA PHE A 115 -8.32 1.37 -11.64
C PHE A 115 -8.01 2.79 -11.17
N TYR A 116 -6.84 2.99 -10.56
CA TYR A 116 -6.47 4.27 -9.94
C TYR A 116 -6.54 5.48 -10.90
N PRO A 117 -6.02 5.41 -12.13
CA PRO A 117 -6.10 6.55 -13.06
C PRO A 117 -7.55 6.97 -13.35
N GLU A 118 -8.46 6.01 -13.50
CA GLU A 118 -9.88 6.31 -13.74
C GLU A 118 -10.53 6.97 -12.52
N LEU A 119 -10.20 6.48 -11.32
CA LEU A 119 -10.69 7.02 -10.06
C LEU A 119 -10.33 8.50 -9.87
N VAL A 120 -9.09 8.89 -10.20
CA VAL A 120 -8.57 10.23 -9.84
C VAL A 120 -8.56 11.25 -10.99
N SER A 121 -8.69 10.82 -12.26
CA SER A 121 -8.45 11.65 -13.44
C SER A 121 -9.31 12.93 -13.46
N SER A 122 -10.60 12.83 -13.20
CA SER A 122 -11.50 13.98 -13.20
C SER A 122 -11.09 15.01 -12.16
N THR A 123 -10.84 14.56 -10.93
CA THR A 123 -10.46 15.44 -9.81
C THR A 123 -9.09 16.06 -10.03
N THR A 124 -8.08 15.27 -10.43
CA THR A 124 -6.72 15.78 -10.66
C THR A 124 -6.65 16.76 -11.82
N ASN A 125 -7.37 16.52 -12.92
CA ASN A 125 -7.46 17.46 -14.04
C ASN A 125 -8.07 18.78 -13.59
N THR A 126 -9.16 18.75 -12.83
CA THR A 126 -9.79 19.96 -12.31
C THR A 126 -8.87 20.72 -11.36
N LEU A 127 -8.21 20.02 -10.43
CA LEU A 127 -7.22 20.62 -9.52
C LEU A 127 -6.07 21.28 -10.28
N GLN A 128 -5.56 20.68 -11.35
CA GLN A 128 -4.52 21.28 -12.17
C GLN A 128 -4.97 22.57 -12.84
N ILE A 129 -6.22 22.63 -13.31
CA ILE A 129 -6.82 23.83 -13.90
C ILE A 129 -6.90 24.97 -12.88
N ILE A 130 -7.36 24.67 -11.66
CA ILE A 130 -7.53 25.68 -10.60
C ILE A 130 -6.28 25.92 -9.75
N ARG A 131 -5.16 25.27 -10.06
CA ARG A 131 -3.92 25.31 -9.26
C ARG A 131 -3.40 26.72 -8.98
N ARG A 132 -3.63 27.68 -9.88
CA ARG A 132 -3.22 29.07 -9.71
C ARG A 132 -4.04 29.82 -8.69
N ILE A 133 -5.25 29.35 -8.36
CA ILE A 133 -6.15 29.99 -7.40
C ILE A 133 -5.63 29.82 -5.97
N ASP A 134 -5.28 28.59 -5.60
CA ASP A 134 -4.67 28.25 -4.30
C ASP A 134 -3.57 27.21 -4.49
N PRO A 135 -2.37 27.65 -4.89
CA PRO A 135 -1.30 26.70 -5.26
C PRO A 135 -0.82 25.88 -4.07
N VAL A 136 -0.86 26.37 -2.84
CA VAL A 136 -0.37 25.65 -1.66
C VAL A 136 -1.29 24.49 -1.32
N HIS A 137 -2.57 24.77 -1.20
CA HIS A 137 -3.57 23.78 -0.81
C HIS A 137 -3.79 22.72 -1.90
N ILE A 138 -3.90 23.19 -3.16
CA ILE A 138 -4.10 22.29 -4.30
C ILE A 138 -2.89 21.37 -4.54
N ASN A 139 -1.66 21.89 -4.39
CA ASN A 139 -0.47 21.03 -4.48
C ASN A 139 -0.45 19.96 -3.40
N LYS A 140 -0.85 20.30 -2.16
CA LYS A 140 -0.99 19.30 -1.10
C LYS A 140 -1.96 18.20 -1.49
N CYS A 141 -3.16 18.56 -1.97
CA CYS A 141 -4.15 17.57 -2.43
C CYS A 141 -3.59 16.68 -3.55
N LEU A 142 -2.92 17.26 -4.55
CA LEU A 142 -2.32 16.51 -5.66
C LEU A 142 -1.22 15.55 -5.18
N ILE A 143 -0.38 15.97 -4.23
CA ILE A 143 0.66 15.11 -3.63
C ILE A 143 0.01 13.96 -2.86
N ASP A 144 -0.99 14.25 -2.04
CA ASP A 144 -1.67 13.25 -1.21
C ASP A 144 -2.45 12.24 -2.07
N ILE A 145 -3.09 12.69 -3.15
CA ILE A 145 -3.67 11.80 -4.16
C ILE A 145 -2.56 10.92 -4.77
N GLY A 146 -1.45 11.49 -5.21
CA GLY A 146 -0.35 10.78 -5.86
C GLY A 146 0.31 9.70 -4.99
N ARG A 147 0.24 9.79 -3.66
CA ARG A 147 0.80 8.79 -2.73
C ARG A 147 0.19 7.40 -2.87
N ALA A 148 -1.03 7.28 -3.35
CA ALA A 148 -1.71 6.02 -3.56
C ALA A 148 -1.68 5.54 -5.02
N SER A 149 -0.87 6.15 -5.89
CA SER A 149 -0.78 5.81 -7.32
C SER A 149 -0.32 4.38 -7.60
N ALA A 150 0.42 3.78 -6.66
CA ALA A 150 0.84 2.39 -6.74
C ALA A 150 0.51 1.66 -5.44
N TRP A 151 0.06 0.42 -5.56
CA TRP A 151 -0.06 -0.50 -4.43
C TRP A 151 1.32 -1.02 -4.07
N GLN A 152 1.79 -0.78 -2.85
CA GLN A 152 3.17 -1.07 -2.44
C GLN A 152 3.36 -2.46 -1.84
N ASN A 153 2.25 -3.13 -1.46
CA ASN A 153 2.27 -4.43 -0.78
C ASN A 153 2.96 -4.40 0.58
N ASP A 154 2.80 -3.30 1.31
CA ASP A 154 3.35 -3.10 2.65
C ASP A 154 2.27 -2.63 3.65
N ASP A 155 2.66 -2.51 4.92
CA ASP A 155 1.76 -2.15 6.02
C ASP A 155 1.18 -0.73 5.91
N SER A 156 1.69 0.10 4.99
CA SER A 156 1.23 1.47 4.79
C SER A 156 0.14 1.61 3.72
N ASP A 157 -0.21 0.54 2.98
CA ASP A 157 -1.23 0.61 1.93
C ASP A 157 -2.59 1.12 2.46
N LEU A 158 -3.06 0.57 3.57
CA LEU A 158 -4.31 1.05 4.19
C LEU A 158 -4.26 2.54 4.57
N GLN A 159 -3.12 3.00 5.08
CA GLN A 159 -2.96 4.41 5.44
C GLN A 159 -2.92 5.31 4.19
N ARG A 160 -2.24 4.89 3.11
CA ARG A 160 -2.24 5.61 1.82
C ARG A 160 -3.65 5.73 1.23
N LEU A 161 -4.44 4.67 1.31
CA LEU A 161 -5.84 4.69 0.86
C LEU A 161 -6.71 5.66 1.70
N LYS A 162 -6.50 5.73 3.00
CA LYS A 162 -7.19 6.71 3.87
C LYS A 162 -6.81 8.15 3.52
N ILE A 163 -5.52 8.39 3.26
CA ILE A 163 -5.04 9.70 2.79
C ILE A 163 -5.67 10.06 1.44
N LEU A 164 -5.73 9.12 0.49
CA LEU A 164 -6.39 9.30 -0.80
C LEU A 164 -7.87 9.69 -0.63
N SER A 165 -8.61 8.95 0.20
CA SER A 165 -10.03 9.25 0.47
C SER A 165 -10.22 10.65 1.03
N SER A 166 -9.39 11.04 2.01
CA SER A 166 -9.43 12.39 2.58
C SER A 166 -9.11 13.46 1.54
N ALA A 167 -8.06 13.26 0.74
CA ALA A 167 -7.63 14.21 -0.28
C ALA A 167 -8.67 14.36 -1.40
N LEU A 168 -9.33 13.29 -1.83
CA LEU A 168 -10.44 13.35 -2.80
C LEU A 168 -11.65 14.10 -2.23
N SER A 169 -12.01 13.84 -0.97
CA SER A 169 -13.12 14.55 -0.31
C SER A 169 -12.83 16.04 -0.16
N GLU A 170 -11.61 16.40 0.28
CA GLU A 170 -11.15 17.79 0.40
C GLU A 170 -11.15 18.47 -0.97
N SER A 171 -10.61 17.82 -2.00
CA SER A 171 -10.58 18.31 -3.38
C SER A 171 -11.99 18.58 -3.92
N ASN A 172 -12.91 17.63 -3.73
CA ASN A 172 -14.29 17.78 -4.17
C ASN A 172 -15.02 18.94 -3.45
N THR A 173 -14.68 19.17 -2.19
CA THR A 173 -15.21 20.30 -1.42
C THR A 173 -14.71 21.62 -1.99
N LEU A 174 -13.41 21.74 -2.26
CA LEU A 174 -12.80 22.92 -2.90
C LEU A 174 -13.41 23.21 -4.28
N ILE A 175 -13.53 22.17 -5.12
CA ILE A 175 -14.12 22.30 -6.46
C ILE A 175 -15.58 22.80 -6.38
N LYS A 176 -16.36 22.26 -5.44
CA LYS A 176 -17.75 22.71 -5.22
C LYS A 176 -17.84 24.14 -4.72
N GLN A 177 -16.96 24.54 -3.80
CA GLN A 177 -16.92 25.92 -3.26
C GLN A 177 -16.66 26.96 -4.35
N LEU A 178 -15.81 26.65 -5.33
CA LEU A 178 -15.49 27.55 -6.45
C LEU A 178 -16.63 27.71 -7.46
N LYS A 179 -17.74 26.98 -7.32
CA LYS A 179 -18.92 27.08 -8.21
C LYS A 179 -18.53 27.07 -9.70
N LEU A 180 -17.61 26.19 -10.07
CA LEU A 180 -17.09 26.11 -11.43
C LEU A 180 -18.20 25.66 -12.41
N ASP A 181 -18.69 26.57 -13.22
CA ASP A 181 -19.51 26.21 -14.37
C ASP A 181 -18.64 25.91 -15.60
N GLN A 182 -19.29 25.54 -16.71
CA GLN A 182 -18.58 25.13 -17.92
C GLN A 182 -17.73 26.26 -18.51
N ASP A 183 -18.21 27.51 -18.46
CA ASP A 183 -17.49 28.66 -19.02
C ASP A 183 -16.28 29.01 -18.17
N VAL A 184 -16.46 29.03 -16.84
CA VAL A 184 -15.37 29.23 -15.87
C VAL A 184 -14.31 28.14 -16.03
N THR A 185 -14.72 26.88 -16.14
CA THR A 185 -13.79 25.75 -16.31
C THR A 185 -12.99 25.90 -17.61
N LYS A 186 -13.63 26.24 -18.72
CA LYS A 186 -12.96 26.50 -20.02
C LYS A 186 -11.97 27.65 -19.91
N PHE A 187 -12.37 28.76 -19.29
CA PHE A 187 -11.50 29.91 -19.06
C PHE A 187 -10.26 29.52 -18.26
N LEU A 188 -10.44 28.86 -17.11
CA LEU A 188 -9.34 28.43 -16.26
C LEU A 188 -8.40 27.44 -16.98
N ALA A 189 -8.93 26.54 -17.80
CA ALA A 189 -8.12 25.64 -18.63
C ALA A 189 -7.24 26.42 -19.63
N LYS A 190 -7.77 27.50 -20.24
CA LYS A 190 -6.98 28.38 -21.09
C LYS A 190 -5.92 29.15 -20.29
N VAL A 191 -6.26 29.66 -19.11
CA VAL A 191 -5.32 30.32 -18.19
C VAL A 191 -4.20 29.38 -17.79
N SER A 192 -4.50 28.14 -17.41
CA SER A 192 -3.50 27.16 -16.98
C SER A 192 -2.52 26.80 -18.09
N SER A 193 -3.00 26.78 -19.34
CA SER A 193 -2.18 26.51 -20.53
C SER A 193 -1.54 27.76 -21.16
N ASN A 194 -1.66 28.93 -20.54
CA ASN A 194 -1.21 30.23 -21.06
C ASN A 194 -1.80 30.61 -22.44
N LYS A 195 -3.05 30.17 -22.72
CA LYS A 195 -3.77 30.41 -23.98
C LYS A 195 -4.97 31.34 -23.81
N ALA A 196 -5.22 31.84 -22.60
CA ALA A 196 -6.31 32.78 -22.35
C ALA A 196 -6.02 34.13 -23.01
N THR A 197 -7.06 34.72 -23.60
CA THR A 197 -7.03 36.03 -24.26
C THR A 197 -8.02 36.97 -23.56
N LEU A 198 -8.02 38.28 -23.91
CA LEU A 198 -8.98 39.22 -23.39
C LEU A 198 -10.41 38.85 -23.79
N ASP A 199 -10.61 38.26 -24.95
CA ASP A 199 -11.92 37.82 -25.44
C ASP A 199 -12.55 36.72 -24.57
N ASP A 200 -11.72 36.00 -23.82
CA ASP A 200 -12.16 34.96 -22.87
C ASP A 200 -12.69 35.57 -21.56
N LEU A 201 -12.45 36.86 -21.30
CA LEU A 201 -12.93 37.59 -20.14
C LEU A 201 -14.36 38.11 -20.38
N THR A 202 -15.31 37.20 -20.51
CA THR A 202 -16.72 37.57 -20.60
C THR A 202 -17.21 38.23 -19.30
N GLU A 203 -18.28 38.98 -19.36
CA GLU A 203 -18.90 39.61 -18.18
C GLU A 203 -19.16 38.59 -17.05
N LYS A 204 -19.57 37.38 -17.41
CA LYS A 204 -19.81 36.26 -16.51
C LYS A 204 -18.53 35.85 -15.81
N ILE A 205 -17.41 35.74 -16.53
CA ILE A 205 -16.09 35.35 -15.96
C ILE A 205 -15.59 36.46 -15.04
N VAL A 206 -15.70 37.73 -15.44
CA VAL A 206 -15.29 38.88 -14.60
C VAL A 206 -16.12 38.91 -13.30
N LYS A 207 -17.42 38.70 -13.40
CA LYS A 207 -18.29 38.63 -12.21
C LYS A 207 -17.91 37.48 -11.28
N TRP A 208 -17.61 36.31 -11.82
CA TRP A 208 -17.13 35.15 -11.05
C TRP A 208 -15.78 35.45 -10.34
N ILE A 209 -14.82 36.06 -11.04
CA ILE A 209 -13.51 36.45 -10.47
C ILE A 209 -13.71 37.37 -9.26
N HIS A 210 -14.61 38.37 -9.37
CA HIS A 210 -14.90 39.29 -8.27
C HIS A 210 -15.62 38.58 -7.11
N GLN A 211 -16.60 37.73 -7.39
CA GLN A 211 -17.37 37.00 -6.37
C GLN A 211 -16.48 36.03 -5.55
N GLU A 212 -15.50 35.42 -6.20
CA GLU A 212 -14.58 34.50 -5.52
C GLU A 212 -13.33 35.19 -4.94
N GLY A 213 -13.26 36.55 -5.02
CA GLY A 213 -12.14 37.31 -4.48
C GLY A 213 -10.80 37.03 -5.16
N LEU A 214 -10.81 36.70 -6.46
CA LEU A 214 -9.64 36.27 -7.21
C LEU A 214 -9.00 37.39 -8.03
N SER A 215 -9.45 38.61 -7.91
CA SER A 215 -8.99 39.78 -8.70
C SER A 215 -7.47 39.99 -8.60
N ASP A 216 -6.90 39.76 -7.42
CA ASP A 216 -5.46 39.95 -7.16
C ASP A 216 -4.62 38.72 -7.56
N ARG A 217 -5.28 37.60 -7.89
CA ARG A 217 -4.59 36.32 -8.23
C ARG A 217 -4.56 36.03 -9.74
N ILE A 218 -5.33 36.77 -10.52
CA ILE A 218 -5.38 36.64 -11.97
C ILE A 218 -4.77 37.89 -12.57
N SER A 219 -3.54 37.77 -13.10
CA SER A 219 -2.88 38.84 -13.83
C SER A 219 -2.94 38.58 -15.33
N ILE A 220 -3.28 39.62 -16.10
CA ILE A 220 -3.24 39.58 -17.56
C ILE A 220 -2.01 40.34 -18.01
N SER A 221 -1.11 39.66 -18.72
CA SER A 221 0.06 40.29 -19.34
C SER A 221 -0.10 40.35 -20.85
N PHE A 222 0.10 41.48 -21.42
CA PHE A 222 0.18 41.65 -22.87
C PHE A 222 1.55 41.17 -23.33
N LYS A 223 1.59 40.33 -24.38
CA LYS A 223 2.82 39.96 -25.12
C LYS A 223 2.97 40.82 -26.32
#